data_b13e200ac71fd2e82a18ad5c53e2fdef
#
_entry.id   b13e200ac71fd2e82a18ad5c53e2fdef
#
_cell.length_a   1.000
_cell.length_b   1.000
_cell.length_c   1.000
_cell.angle_alpha   90.00
_cell.angle_beta   90.00
_cell.angle_gamma   90.00
#
_symmetry.space_group_name_H-M   'P 1'
#
loop_
_entity.id
_entity.type
_entity.pdbx_description
1 polymer ?
#
loop_
_entity_poly.entity_id
_entity_poly.type
_entity_poly.pdbx_seq_one_letter_code
_entity_poly.pdbx_strand_id
1 'polypeptide(L)'
;DVAIDMPAGPSEVEVLADETANPIFVAADLLSQAEHGVDSQAILITTSVELQQAVKVEVERQLALLPRKEIAEKSLANSKLIVVDSMAEAIELTNAYAPEHLIIETEDYLSVAERIVNAGSVFLGSLTPESAGDYASGTNHTLPTNGYAKAYSGVSLDSFIRKITFQEIKPEGLNIIGPAIELMAANEQLDAHKNAVSVRLGQLENGNGN
;
A
#
# COMPACT_ATOMS: atom_id res chain seq x y z
N ASP A 1 24.27 -7.78 11.53
CA ASP A 1 22.82 -8.01 11.40
C ASP A 1 22.27 -7.09 10.33
N VAL A 2 21.36 -7.58 9.51
CA VAL A 2 20.61 -6.79 8.52
C VAL A 2 19.11 -6.89 8.84
N ALA A 3 18.39 -5.80 8.64
CA ALA A 3 16.94 -5.80 8.74
C ALA A 3 16.34 -6.23 7.40
N ILE A 4 15.18 -6.90 7.46
CA ILE A 4 14.33 -7.13 6.30
C ILE A 4 13.37 -5.95 6.25
N ASP A 5 13.38 -5.21 5.15
CA ASP A 5 12.51 -4.05 4.96
C ASP A 5 11.08 -4.44 4.59
N MET A 6 10.90 -5.50 3.77
CA MET A 6 9.60 -6.13 3.53
C MET A 6 9.74 -7.57 3.05
N PRO A 7 8.75 -8.44 3.32
CA PRO A 7 8.65 -9.76 2.69
C PRO A 7 8.37 -9.63 1.20
N ALA A 8 9.04 -10.46 0.39
CA ALA A 8 8.81 -10.58 -1.04
C ALA A 8 8.17 -11.94 -1.37
N GLY A 9 7.36 -11.98 -2.40
CA GLY A 9 6.70 -13.17 -2.92
C GLY A 9 6.49 -13.08 -4.44
N PRO A 10 5.66 -13.96 -5.01
CA PRO A 10 5.25 -13.85 -6.41
C PRO A 10 4.57 -12.52 -6.69
N SER A 11 4.82 -11.94 -7.86
CA SER A 11 4.22 -10.66 -8.24
C SER A 11 2.72 -10.79 -8.52
N GLU A 12 1.99 -9.71 -8.24
CA GLU A 12 0.53 -9.66 -8.29
C GLU A 12 0.06 -8.39 -8.98
N VAL A 13 -0.98 -8.50 -9.80
CA VAL A 13 -1.77 -7.36 -10.26
C VAL A 13 -3.24 -7.60 -9.95
N GLU A 14 -3.91 -6.56 -9.50
CA GLU A 14 -5.36 -6.48 -9.45
C GLU A 14 -5.85 -5.32 -10.32
N VAL A 15 -6.81 -5.60 -11.18
CA VAL A 15 -7.58 -4.57 -11.89
C VAL A 15 -8.95 -4.48 -11.24
N LEU A 16 -9.28 -3.31 -10.69
CA LEU A 16 -10.60 -2.95 -10.18
C LEU A 16 -11.32 -2.11 -11.23
N ALA A 17 -12.40 -2.62 -11.80
CA ALA A 17 -13.02 -2.04 -12.97
C ALA A 17 -14.56 -2.03 -12.88
N ASP A 18 -15.18 -1.03 -13.50
CA ASP A 18 -16.62 -1.00 -13.77
C ASP A 18 -16.91 -1.25 -15.26
N GLU A 19 -18.17 -1.10 -15.68
CA GLU A 19 -18.61 -1.31 -17.06
C GLU A 19 -18.00 -0.35 -18.08
N THR A 20 -17.37 0.76 -17.64
CA THR A 20 -16.75 1.75 -18.52
C THR A 20 -15.34 1.38 -18.95
N ALA A 21 -14.73 0.40 -18.28
CA ALA A 21 -13.38 -0.04 -18.56
C ALA A 21 -13.24 -0.66 -19.97
N ASN A 22 -12.06 -0.47 -20.57
CA ASN A 22 -11.76 -1.06 -21.88
C ASN A 22 -11.23 -2.50 -21.69
N PRO A 23 -11.97 -3.54 -22.15
CA PRO A 23 -11.56 -4.92 -21.96
C PRO A 23 -10.22 -5.27 -22.63
N ILE A 24 -9.81 -4.54 -23.66
CA ILE A 24 -8.51 -4.73 -24.32
C ILE A 24 -7.38 -4.29 -23.37
N PHE A 25 -7.55 -3.17 -22.65
CA PHE A 25 -6.55 -2.65 -21.71
C PHE A 25 -6.48 -3.54 -20.47
N VAL A 26 -7.63 -3.85 -19.86
CA VAL A 26 -7.71 -4.77 -18.73
C VAL A 26 -7.02 -6.10 -19.03
N ALA A 27 -7.29 -6.68 -20.20
CA ALA A 27 -6.65 -7.95 -20.59
C ALA A 27 -5.13 -7.80 -20.76
N ALA A 28 -4.67 -6.69 -21.32
CA ALA A 28 -3.24 -6.41 -21.46
C ALA A 28 -2.53 -6.29 -20.11
N ASP A 29 -3.15 -5.60 -19.16
CA ASP A 29 -2.61 -5.44 -17.79
C ASP A 29 -2.57 -6.76 -17.02
N LEU A 30 -3.61 -7.60 -17.12
CA LEU A 30 -3.60 -8.93 -16.53
C LEU A 30 -2.50 -9.82 -17.14
N LEU A 31 -2.26 -9.71 -18.44
CA LEU A 31 -1.25 -10.49 -19.15
C LEU A 31 0.18 -9.98 -18.90
N SER A 32 0.37 -8.67 -18.69
CA SER A 32 1.67 -8.11 -18.34
C SER A 32 2.19 -8.73 -17.05
N GLN A 33 1.32 -8.91 -16.06
CA GLN A 33 1.67 -9.60 -14.82
C GLN A 33 1.82 -11.11 -15.01
N ALA A 34 0.93 -11.73 -15.79
CA ALA A 34 0.94 -13.18 -15.96
C ALA A 34 2.24 -13.70 -16.63
N GLU A 35 2.90 -12.89 -17.45
CA GLU A 35 4.15 -13.31 -18.09
C GLU A 35 5.40 -13.21 -17.21
N HIS A 36 5.32 -12.61 -16.01
CA HIS A 36 6.44 -12.49 -15.08
C HIS A 36 6.92 -13.85 -14.56
N GLY A 37 6.00 -14.71 -14.12
CA GLY A 37 6.33 -16.02 -13.57
C GLY A 37 5.11 -16.94 -13.45
N VAL A 38 5.35 -18.23 -13.35
CA VAL A 38 4.30 -19.26 -13.28
C VAL A 38 3.45 -19.19 -12.01
N ASP A 39 3.96 -18.56 -10.98
CA ASP A 39 3.37 -18.34 -9.65
C ASP A 39 2.81 -16.93 -9.47
N SER A 40 2.97 -16.06 -10.48
CA SER A 40 2.32 -14.74 -10.51
C SER A 40 0.80 -14.86 -10.50
N GLN A 41 0.13 -13.84 -9.97
CA GLN A 41 -1.32 -13.79 -9.89
C GLN A 41 -1.88 -12.53 -10.53
N ALA A 42 -2.89 -12.68 -11.39
CA ALA A 42 -3.61 -11.59 -12.04
C ALA A 42 -5.10 -11.69 -11.67
N ILE A 43 -5.65 -10.63 -11.09
CA ILE A 43 -7.05 -10.61 -10.60
C ILE A 43 -7.79 -9.46 -11.26
N LEU A 44 -8.98 -9.75 -11.78
CA LEU A 44 -9.99 -8.75 -12.10
C LEU A 44 -11.08 -8.80 -11.03
N ILE A 45 -11.41 -7.65 -10.46
CA ILE A 45 -12.63 -7.44 -9.67
C ILE A 45 -13.48 -6.41 -10.40
N THR A 46 -14.72 -6.78 -10.74
CA THR A 46 -15.62 -5.89 -11.48
C THR A 46 -17.05 -6.03 -11.00
N THR A 47 -17.86 -5.00 -11.24
CA THR A 47 -19.31 -5.03 -11.04
C THR A 47 -20.07 -5.42 -12.31
N SER A 48 -19.37 -5.59 -13.45
CA SER A 48 -19.99 -5.89 -14.76
C SER A 48 -19.68 -7.30 -15.24
N VAL A 49 -20.71 -8.11 -15.41
CA VAL A 49 -20.64 -9.44 -16.02
C VAL A 49 -20.20 -9.32 -17.48
N GLU A 50 -20.69 -8.32 -18.18
CA GLU A 50 -20.39 -8.05 -19.59
C GLU A 50 -18.89 -7.74 -19.77
N LEU A 51 -18.32 -6.89 -18.90
CA LEU A 51 -16.90 -6.59 -18.91
C LEU A 51 -16.08 -7.87 -18.64
N GLN A 52 -16.44 -8.62 -17.60
CA GLN A 52 -15.75 -9.89 -17.27
C GLN A 52 -15.70 -10.84 -18.47
N GLN A 53 -16.80 -11.00 -19.18
CA GLN A 53 -16.85 -11.87 -20.36
C GLN A 53 -16.00 -11.33 -21.52
N ALA A 54 -16.05 -10.02 -21.77
CA ALA A 54 -15.24 -9.36 -22.79
C ALA A 54 -13.74 -9.49 -22.48
N VAL A 55 -13.34 -9.25 -21.24
CA VAL A 55 -11.95 -9.42 -20.79
C VAL A 55 -11.47 -10.86 -20.97
N LYS A 56 -12.30 -11.85 -20.64
CA LYS A 56 -11.95 -13.25 -20.86
C LYS A 56 -11.62 -13.56 -22.32
N VAL A 57 -12.44 -13.07 -23.24
CA VAL A 57 -12.21 -13.24 -24.70
C VAL A 57 -10.92 -12.53 -25.13
N GLU A 58 -10.68 -11.32 -24.61
CA GLU A 58 -9.48 -10.55 -24.93
C GLU A 58 -8.22 -11.19 -24.34
N VAL A 59 -8.26 -11.73 -23.14
CA VAL A 59 -7.13 -12.47 -22.54
C VAL A 59 -6.77 -13.67 -23.44
N GLU A 60 -7.75 -14.47 -23.87
CA GLU A 60 -7.50 -15.62 -24.76
C GLU A 60 -6.87 -15.17 -26.10
N ARG A 61 -7.39 -14.07 -26.70
CA ARG A 61 -6.91 -13.54 -27.96
C ARG A 61 -5.47 -13.01 -27.85
N GLN A 62 -5.17 -12.22 -26.82
CA GLN A 62 -3.86 -11.60 -26.63
C GLN A 62 -2.81 -12.62 -26.17
N LEU A 63 -3.18 -13.56 -25.30
CA LEU A 63 -2.31 -14.65 -24.84
C LEU A 63 -1.76 -15.48 -26.01
N ALA A 64 -2.57 -15.70 -27.05
CA ALA A 64 -2.14 -16.45 -28.24
C ALA A 64 -0.98 -15.76 -29.00
N LEU A 65 -0.78 -14.48 -28.79
CA LEU A 65 0.24 -13.67 -29.45
C LEU A 65 1.51 -13.48 -28.61
N LEU A 66 1.50 -13.87 -27.34
CA LEU A 66 2.61 -13.65 -26.43
C LEU A 66 3.77 -14.63 -26.67
N PRO A 67 5.00 -14.17 -26.76
CA PRO A 67 6.18 -15.04 -26.83
C PRO A 67 6.33 -15.94 -25.59
N ARG A 68 5.93 -15.45 -24.40
CA ARG A 68 6.00 -16.17 -23.12
C ARG A 68 4.67 -16.84 -22.73
N LYS A 69 3.86 -17.22 -23.71
CA LYS A 69 2.54 -17.81 -23.53
C LYS A 69 2.50 -18.94 -22.50
N GLU A 70 3.44 -19.89 -22.55
CA GLU A 70 3.46 -21.04 -21.65
C GLU A 70 3.61 -20.67 -20.17
N ILE A 71 4.30 -19.56 -19.88
CA ILE A 71 4.46 -19.02 -18.53
C ILE A 71 3.14 -18.37 -18.12
N ALA A 72 2.61 -17.49 -18.97
CA ALA A 72 1.36 -16.78 -18.71
C ALA A 72 0.17 -17.74 -18.51
N GLU A 73 0.07 -18.82 -19.29
CA GLU A 73 -0.97 -19.84 -19.12
C GLU A 73 -0.94 -20.49 -17.71
N LYS A 74 0.24 -20.77 -17.18
CA LYS A 74 0.39 -21.33 -15.84
C LYS A 74 0.03 -20.32 -14.75
N SER A 75 0.42 -19.07 -14.91
CA SER A 75 0.05 -17.98 -14.02
C SER A 75 -1.47 -17.77 -14.01
N LEU A 76 -2.09 -17.73 -15.19
CA LEU A 76 -3.55 -17.57 -15.33
C LEU A 76 -4.36 -18.70 -14.66
N ALA A 77 -3.78 -19.89 -14.50
CA ALA A 77 -4.43 -20.96 -13.74
C ALA A 77 -4.64 -20.62 -12.25
N ASN A 78 -3.81 -19.71 -11.70
CA ASN A 78 -3.90 -19.19 -10.33
C ASN A 78 -4.69 -17.87 -10.26
N SER A 79 -5.04 -17.29 -11.40
CA SER A 79 -5.68 -15.99 -11.54
C SER A 79 -7.20 -16.08 -11.45
N LYS A 80 -7.89 -14.96 -11.22
CA LYS A 80 -9.34 -14.90 -11.05
C LYS A 80 -9.96 -13.70 -11.77
N LEU A 81 -11.15 -13.93 -12.36
CA LEU A 81 -12.02 -12.87 -12.86
C LEU A 81 -13.30 -12.88 -12.02
N ILE A 82 -13.41 -11.95 -11.08
CA ILE A 82 -14.42 -11.91 -10.02
C ILE A 82 -15.47 -10.86 -10.37
N VAL A 83 -16.74 -11.24 -10.29
CA VAL A 83 -17.86 -10.29 -10.38
C VAL A 83 -18.49 -10.16 -8.99
N VAL A 84 -18.73 -8.95 -8.55
CA VAL A 84 -19.36 -8.60 -7.28
C VAL A 84 -20.59 -7.72 -7.50
N ASP A 85 -21.46 -7.63 -6.51
CA ASP A 85 -22.74 -6.94 -6.65
C ASP A 85 -22.64 -5.43 -6.58
N SER A 86 -21.55 -4.88 -6.04
CA SER A 86 -21.37 -3.44 -5.86
C SER A 86 -19.91 -3.01 -5.82
N MET A 87 -19.65 -1.75 -6.17
CA MET A 87 -18.32 -1.15 -6.01
C MET A 87 -17.88 -1.09 -4.53
N ALA A 88 -18.80 -1.02 -3.59
CA ALA A 88 -18.46 -1.08 -2.17
C ALA A 88 -17.86 -2.44 -1.80
N GLU A 89 -18.46 -3.52 -2.23
CA GLU A 89 -17.94 -4.88 -2.05
C GLU A 89 -16.62 -5.09 -2.78
N ALA A 90 -16.49 -4.56 -4.00
CA ALA A 90 -15.25 -4.60 -4.76
C ALA A 90 -14.09 -3.96 -3.98
N ILE A 91 -14.28 -2.76 -3.43
CA ILE A 91 -13.29 -2.06 -2.62
C ILE A 91 -12.96 -2.82 -1.33
N GLU A 92 -13.95 -3.41 -0.66
CA GLU A 92 -13.70 -4.24 0.53
C GLU A 92 -12.83 -5.46 0.19
N LEU A 93 -13.11 -6.13 -0.93
CA LEU A 93 -12.33 -7.27 -1.40
C LEU A 93 -10.91 -6.85 -1.79
N THR A 94 -10.75 -5.74 -2.53
CA THR A 94 -9.44 -5.15 -2.85
C THR A 94 -8.62 -4.87 -1.60
N ASN A 95 -9.19 -4.19 -0.60
CA ASN A 95 -8.50 -3.90 0.66
C ASN A 95 -8.19 -5.17 1.47
N ALA A 96 -9.04 -6.20 1.37
CA ALA A 96 -8.80 -7.49 2.02
C ALA A 96 -7.70 -8.30 1.31
N TYR A 97 -7.64 -8.26 0.00
CA TYR A 97 -6.57 -8.87 -0.80
C TYR A 97 -5.25 -8.13 -0.63
N ALA A 98 -5.28 -6.79 -0.67
CA ALA A 98 -4.12 -5.91 -0.54
C ALA A 98 -3.05 -6.18 -1.61
N PRO A 99 -3.36 -5.92 -2.89
CA PRO A 99 -2.52 -6.29 -4.02
C PRO A 99 -1.19 -5.53 -4.02
N GLU A 100 -0.18 -6.13 -4.64
CA GLU A 100 1.08 -5.45 -4.97
C GLU A 100 0.83 -4.26 -5.89
N HIS A 101 0.21 -4.51 -7.05
CA HIS A 101 -0.19 -3.51 -8.03
C HIS A 101 -1.72 -3.47 -8.11
N LEU A 102 -2.29 -2.28 -7.94
CA LEU A 102 -3.72 -2.04 -8.12
C LEU A 102 -3.94 -1.06 -9.27
N ILE A 103 -4.63 -1.49 -10.32
CA ILE A 103 -5.07 -0.62 -11.41
C ILE A 103 -6.56 -0.34 -11.20
N ILE A 104 -6.97 0.93 -11.18
CA ILE A 104 -8.37 1.34 -11.03
C ILE A 104 -8.87 1.87 -12.37
N GLU A 105 -9.69 1.08 -13.05
CA GLU A 105 -10.33 1.41 -14.33
C GLU A 105 -11.85 1.58 -14.15
N THR A 106 -12.24 2.61 -13.41
CA THR A 106 -13.64 2.98 -13.20
C THR A 106 -13.91 4.40 -13.70
N GLU A 107 -15.15 4.75 -13.96
CA GLU A 107 -15.53 6.10 -14.37
C GLU A 107 -15.09 7.15 -13.34
N ASP A 108 -15.33 6.87 -12.05
CA ASP A 108 -14.90 7.73 -10.94
C ASP A 108 -13.73 7.08 -10.14
N TYR A 109 -12.62 6.89 -10.83
CA TYR A 109 -11.44 6.26 -10.23
C TYR A 109 -10.86 7.04 -9.04
N LEU A 110 -11.04 8.37 -8.99
CA LEU A 110 -10.54 9.18 -7.87
C LEU A 110 -11.31 8.89 -6.58
N SER A 111 -12.63 8.84 -6.64
CA SER A 111 -13.46 8.50 -5.49
C SER A 111 -13.24 7.07 -5.01
N VAL A 112 -12.98 6.14 -5.93
CA VAL A 112 -12.57 4.76 -5.58
C VAL A 112 -11.23 4.77 -4.87
N ALA A 113 -10.24 5.49 -5.41
CA ALA A 113 -8.88 5.55 -4.86
C ALA A 113 -8.85 6.10 -3.42
N GLU A 114 -9.69 7.08 -3.07
CA GLU A 114 -9.80 7.62 -1.70
C GLU A 114 -10.23 6.57 -0.66
N ARG A 115 -10.80 5.45 -1.09
CA ARG A 115 -11.26 4.35 -0.24
C ARG A 115 -10.31 3.16 -0.18
N ILE A 116 -9.23 3.18 -0.97
CA ILE A 116 -8.19 2.17 -0.94
C ILE A 116 -7.24 2.47 0.22
N VAL A 117 -7.05 1.49 1.09
CA VAL A 117 -6.18 1.59 2.26
C VAL A 117 -5.04 0.58 2.25
N ASN A 118 -5.13 -0.43 1.40
CA ASN A 118 -4.13 -1.50 1.31
C ASN A 118 -3.81 -1.82 -0.16
N ALA A 119 -2.68 -1.31 -0.65
CA ALA A 119 -2.08 -1.69 -1.92
C ALA A 119 -0.60 -1.30 -1.91
N GLY A 120 0.23 -1.98 -2.66
CA GLY A 120 1.64 -1.64 -2.81
C GLY A 120 1.83 -0.38 -3.66
N SER A 121 1.19 -0.33 -4.82
CA SER A 121 1.10 0.84 -5.70
C SER A 121 -0.27 0.91 -6.37
N VAL A 122 -0.78 2.12 -6.60
CA VAL A 122 -2.11 2.34 -7.21
C VAL A 122 -1.95 3.14 -8.50
N PHE A 123 -2.51 2.60 -9.59
CA PHE A 123 -2.51 3.16 -10.93
C PHE A 123 -3.91 3.66 -11.27
N LEU A 124 -4.02 4.93 -11.67
CA LEU A 124 -5.30 5.62 -11.77
C LEU A 124 -5.71 5.85 -13.22
N GLY A 125 -6.85 5.27 -13.58
CA GLY A 125 -7.47 5.41 -14.90
C GLY A 125 -6.83 4.53 -15.98
N SER A 126 -7.53 4.38 -17.09
CA SER A 126 -7.25 3.44 -18.18
C SER A 126 -5.94 3.70 -18.96
N LEU A 127 -5.29 4.84 -18.76
CA LEU A 127 -4.03 5.18 -19.43
C LEU A 127 -2.79 5.01 -18.53
N THR A 128 -2.97 4.39 -17.36
CA THR A 128 -1.88 4.22 -16.38
C THR A 128 -1.63 2.73 -16.13
N PRO A 129 -1.00 2.01 -17.07
CA PRO A 129 -0.69 0.60 -16.91
C PRO A 129 0.39 0.37 -15.86
N GLU A 130 0.44 -0.82 -15.27
CA GLU A 130 1.48 -1.25 -14.31
C GLU A 130 2.90 -0.99 -14.84
N SER A 131 3.15 -1.31 -16.10
CA SER A 131 4.45 -1.13 -16.75
C SER A 131 4.95 0.32 -16.75
N ALA A 132 4.06 1.31 -16.62
CA ALA A 132 4.49 2.70 -16.42
C ALA A 132 5.21 2.86 -15.07
N GLY A 133 4.71 2.23 -14.01
CA GLY A 133 5.34 2.21 -12.69
C GLY A 133 6.70 1.53 -12.71
N ASP A 134 6.81 0.42 -13.39
CA ASP A 134 8.04 -0.37 -13.47
C ASP A 134 9.17 0.36 -14.20
N TYR A 135 8.84 1.12 -15.24
CA TYR A 135 9.88 1.60 -16.16
C TYR A 135 10.04 3.12 -16.24
N ALA A 136 8.99 3.92 -15.98
CA ALA A 136 9.06 5.31 -16.41
C ALA A 136 8.37 6.35 -15.51
N SER A 137 7.37 6.01 -14.69
CA SER A 137 6.59 7.00 -13.92
C SER A 137 7.31 7.54 -12.68
N GLY A 138 8.44 6.94 -12.31
CA GLY A 138 9.29 7.40 -11.21
C GLY A 138 8.97 6.75 -9.84
N THR A 139 8.02 5.83 -9.78
CA THR A 139 7.77 4.98 -8.61
C THR A 139 8.75 3.81 -8.57
N ASN A 140 8.85 3.14 -7.42
CA ASN A 140 9.66 1.93 -7.29
C ASN A 140 8.78 0.70 -7.50
N HIS A 141 9.27 -0.29 -8.23
CA HIS A 141 8.58 -1.55 -8.51
C HIS A 141 8.81 -2.62 -7.42
N THR A 142 9.66 -2.36 -6.43
CA THR A 142 9.86 -3.29 -5.31
C THR A 142 8.79 -3.02 -4.27
N LEU A 143 7.73 -3.78 -4.33
CA LEU A 143 6.48 -3.59 -3.60
C LEU A 143 6.17 -4.81 -2.73
N PRO A 144 5.38 -4.64 -1.65
CA PRO A 144 4.94 -5.76 -0.84
C PRO A 144 3.91 -6.61 -1.59
N THR A 145 4.12 -7.93 -1.59
CA THR A 145 3.22 -8.92 -2.22
C THR A 145 2.49 -9.73 -1.16
N ASN A 146 1.61 -10.63 -1.56
CA ASN A 146 0.98 -11.65 -0.71
C ASN A 146 0.27 -11.05 0.52
N GLY A 147 -0.43 -9.93 0.30
CA GLY A 147 -1.18 -9.21 1.33
C GLY A 147 -0.33 -8.42 2.32
N TYR A 148 0.99 -8.38 2.17
CA TYR A 148 1.86 -7.60 3.05
C TYR A 148 1.72 -6.09 2.86
N ALA A 149 1.04 -5.61 1.81
CA ALA A 149 0.68 -4.20 1.68
C ALA A 149 -0.20 -3.65 2.83
N LYS A 150 -0.76 -4.54 3.66
CA LYS A 150 -1.45 -4.17 4.91
C LYS A 150 -0.51 -3.62 5.99
N ALA A 151 0.78 -3.93 5.94
CA ALA A 151 1.74 -3.62 6.99
C ALA A 151 3.03 -2.98 6.48
N TYR A 152 3.33 -3.10 5.19
CA TYR A 152 4.57 -2.63 4.59
C TYR A 152 4.28 -1.71 3.40
N SER A 153 5.12 -0.71 3.24
CA SER A 153 5.19 0.12 2.04
C SER A 153 6.23 -0.43 1.06
N GLY A 154 6.11 -0.07 -0.21
CA GLY A 154 7.16 -0.32 -1.20
C GLY A 154 8.46 0.42 -0.87
N VAL A 155 9.54 0.04 -1.53
CA VAL A 155 10.84 0.69 -1.38
C VAL A 155 10.73 2.15 -1.84
N SER A 156 11.18 3.06 -0.97
CA SER A 156 11.21 4.49 -1.21
C SER A 156 12.48 5.12 -0.61
N LEU A 157 12.61 6.43 -0.71
CA LEU A 157 13.71 7.15 -0.06
C LEU A 157 13.73 6.88 1.46
N ASP A 158 12.56 6.72 2.09
CA ASP A 158 12.44 6.43 3.53
C ASP A 158 13.14 5.12 3.93
N SER A 159 13.28 4.16 3.02
CA SER A 159 14.00 2.91 3.25
C SER A 159 15.51 3.10 3.45
N PHE A 160 16.06 4.24 3.01
CA PHE A 160 17.50 4.53 3.02
C PHE A 160 17.88 5.65 4.00
N ILE A 161 16.93 6.30 4.64
CA ILE A 161 17.16 7.37 5.61
C ILE A 161 16.77 6.93 7.02
N ARG A 162 17.43 7.54 8.01
CA ARG A 162 17.06 7.38 9.41
C ARG A 162 16.41 8.67 9.91
N LYS A 163 15.33 8.51 10.67
CA LYS A 163 14.63 9.61 11.32
C LYS A 163 15.10 9.72 12.76
N ILE A 164 15.58 10.89 13.16
CA ILE A 164 16.04 11.18 14.51
C ILE A 164 15.21 12.37 15.01
N THR A 165 14.65 12.23 16.20
CA THR A 165 13.92 13.33 16.85
C THR A 165 14.87 14.19 17.65
N PHE A 166 14.70 15.52 17.59
CA PHE A 166 15.37 16.50 18.41
C PHE A 166 14.30 17.22 19.23
N GLN A 167 14.51 17.30 20.54
CA GLN A 167 13.55 17.91 21.47
C GLN A 167 14.26 18.97 22.31
N GLU A 168 13.70 20.17 22.36
CA GLU A 168 14.09 21.23 23.26
C GLU A 168 12.87 21.69 24.03
N ILE A 169 12.96 21.78 25.36
CA ILE A 169 11.90 22.29 26.24
C ILE A 169 12.42 23.57 26.87
N LYS A 170 11.71 24.67 26.66
CA LYS A 170 11.98 25.94 27.32
C LYS A 170 11.42 25.93 28.76
N PRO A 171 11.91 26.82 29.67
CA PRO A 171 11.46 26.88 31.05
C PRO A 171 9.93 26.95 31.20
N GLU A 172 9.27 27.76 30.39
CA GLU A 172 7.82 27.94 30.41
C GLU A 172 7.11 26.63 29.99
N GLY A 173 7.64 25.93 28.98
CA GLY A 173 7.13 24.63 28.53
C GLY A 173 7.27 23.57 29.63
N LEU A 174 8.43 23.51 30.31
CA LEU A 174 8.65 22.57 31.40
C LEU A 174 7.70 22.83 32.58
N ASN A 175 7.45 24.09 32.92
CA ASN A 175 6.51 24.47 33.96
C ASN A 175 5.07 24.00 33.65
N ILE A 176 4.69 23.99 32.35
CA ILE A 176 3.36 23.56 31.90
C ILE A 176 3.24 22.03 31.94
N ILE A 177 4.20 21.29 31.35
CA ILE A 177 4.08 19.82 31.19
C ILE A 177 4.69 19.02 32.33
N GLY A 178 5.59 19.62 33.11
CA GLY A 178 6.34 18.96 34.18
C GLY A 178 5.45 18.24 35.21
N PRO A 179 4.41 18.88 35.75
CA PRO A 179 3.51 18.21 36.70
C PRO A 179 2.85 16.96 36.14
N ALA A 180 2.48 16.96 34.86
CA ALA A 180 1.91 15.79 34.19
C ALA A 180 2.96 14.66 34.05
N ILE A 181 4.21 15.01 33.70
CA ILE A 181 5.30 14.01 33.59
C ILE A 181 5.57 13.38 34.94
N GLU A 182 5.63 14.19 36.04
CA GLU A 182 5.84 13.69 37.38
C GLU A 182 4.72 12.74 37.83
N LEU A 183 3.47 13.08 37.52
CA LEU A 183 2.30 12.23 37.84
C LEU A 183 2.35 10.90 37.07
N MET A 184 2.64 10.96 35.78
CA MET A 184 2.73 9.76 34.95
C MET A 184 3.87 8.84 35.40
N ALA A 185 5.06 9.40 35.61
CA ALA A 185 6.21 8.63 36.09
C ALA A 185 5.96 8.00 37.48
N ALA A 186 5.28 8.72 38.37
CA ALA A 186 4.92 8.18 39.67
C ALA A 186 3.93 7.00 39.58
N ASN A 187 2.94 7.08 38.66
CA ASN A 187 1.99 6.01 38.45
C ASN A 187 2.65 4.75 37.86
N GLU A 188 3.72 4.93 37.08
CA GLU A 188 4.54 3.85 36.52
C GLU A 188 5.61 3.34 37.52
N GLN A 189 5.69 3.94 38.73
CA GLN A 189 6.69 3.63 39.74
C GLN A 189 8.13 3.91 39.27
N LEU A 190 8.30 4.89 38.37
CA LEU A 190 9.58 5.31 37.84
C LEU A 190 10.10 6.57 38.56
N ASP A 191 10.52 6.42 39.81
CA ASP A 191 10.92 7.54 40.67
C ASP A 191 12.10 8.35 40.10
N ALA A 192 13.03 7.71 39.47
CA ALA A 192 14.17 8.42 38.83
C ALA A 192 13.72 9.29 37.62
N HIS A 193 12.74 8.84 36.85
CA HIS A 193 12.14 9.63 35.76
C HIS A 193 11.39 10.83 36.33
N LYS A 194 10.58 10.64 37.39
CA LYS A 194 9.92 11.72 38.13
C LYS A 194 10.95 12.73 38.62
N ASN A 195 11.97 12.25 39.35
CA ASN A 195 13.00 13.11 39.94
C ASN A 195 13.76 13.93 38.89
N ALA A 196 13.97 13.38 37.69
CA ALA A 196 14.61 14.11 36.58
C ALA A 196 13.86 15.40 36.20
N VAL A 197 12.54 15.43 36.39
CA VAL A 197 11.70 16.62 36.18
C VAL A 197 11.65 17.47 37.44
N SER A 198 11.40 16.87 38.61
CA SER A 198 11.27 17.57 39.89
C SER A 198 12.47 18.48 40.19
N VAL A 199 13.70 17.99 39.98
CA VAL A 199 14.90 18.80 40.26
C VAL A 199 15.03 19.99 39.31
N ARG A 200 14.56 19.88 38.07
CA ARG A 200 14.57 20.98 37.10
C ARG A 200 13.51 22.03 37.44
N LEU A 201 12.31 21.63 37.77
CA LEU A 201 11.25 22.52 38.20
C LEU A 201 11.68 23.30 39.46
N GLY A 202 12.25 22.61 40.47
CA GLY A 202 12.74 23.27 41.67
C GLY A 202 13.86 24.30 41.41
N GLN A 203 14.70 24.08 40.43
CA GLN A 203 15.72 25.09 40.01
C GLN A 203 15.07 26.29 39.33
N LEU A 204 14.06 26.10 38.48
CA LEU A 204 13.34 27.18 37.84
C LEU A 204 12.62 28.07 38.85
N GLU A 205 12.03 27.50 39.87
CA GLU A 205 11.36 28.22 40.98
C GLU A 205 12.38 29.05 41.77
N ASN A 206 13.53 28.47 42.12
CA ASN A 206 14.58 29.15 42.88
C ASN A 206 15.36 30.19 42.05
N GLY A 207 15.45 30.05 40.73
CA GLY A 207 16.13 30.98 39.81
C GLY A 207 15.32 32.23 39.48
N ASN A 208 14.00 32.20 39.67
CA ASN A 208 13.13 33.37 39.48
C ASN A 208 13.01 34.24 40.73
N GLY A 209 13.76 33.95 41.78
CA GLY A 209 13.76 34.67 43.06
C GLY A 209 14.93 35.62 43.29
N ASN A 210 15.75 35.96 42.27
CA ASN A 210 16.82 36.93 42.35
C ASN A 210 16.67 38.02 41.27
#